data_371b554e12481a45320fa55061597b88
#
_entry.id   371b554e12481a45320fa55061597b88
#
_cell.length_a   1.000
_cell.length_b   1.000
_cell.length_c   1.000
_cell.angle_alpha   90.00
_cell.angle_beta   90.00
_cell.angle_gamma   90.00
#
_symmetry.space_group_name_H-M   'P 1'
#
loop_
_entity.id
_entity.type
_entity.pdbx_description
1 polymer ?
#
loop_
_entity_poly.entity_id
_entity_poly.type
_entity_poly.pdbx_seq_one_letter_code
_entity_poly.pdbx_strand_id
1 'polypeptide(L)'
;MGACAPLDTVGNEPDNGCSTAEDSGVVRTIRLIGAPTDINSSFLRGPAKAPPVIRAALYSDMGNRAAECGLEFGRDYLLEDAGDLPLSEAAGDDERITAAIHAACSAGAVPLVLGGDHAISYPVLQAIHAHHGAVEILHIDAHPDLYHALDGNPRSHASPFARIMEAGLARRLVQVGIRTLNAEQRAQVARFGVEVVPMRDFTPDAVPPFAAPLYISIDLDGFDPACAPGVSHHEPGGLTTRQVLDVLARIAAPIVGADVVELNPLRDLNGMTAMLAAKLVKELAARMVRNGPVAAPDTRKRAMANCP
;
A
#
# COMPACT_ATOMS: atom_id res chain seq x y z
N MET A 1 26.48 11.64 -58.15
CA MET A 1 26.77 12.82 -57.33
C MET A 1 25.41 13.36 -56.87
N GLY A 2 25.01 13.06 -55.67
CA GLY A 2 23.78 13.55 -55.07
C GLY A 2 24.09 13.85 -53.59
N ALA A 3 24.08 15.13 -53.25
CA ALA A 3 24.45 15.64 -51.93
C ALA A 3 23.36 15.29 -50.91
N CYS A 4 23.80 14.78 -49.80
CA CYS A 4 22.96 14.57 -48.57
C CYS A 4 22.83 15.92 -47.84
N ALA A 5 21.60 16.37 -47.61
CA ALA A 5 21.30 17.52 -46.76
C ALA A 5 21.37 17.13 -45.28
N PRO A 6 21.76 18.03 -44.35
CA PRO A 6 21.82 17.73 -42.92
C PRO A 6 20.43 17.76 -42.30
N LEU A 7 20.20 16.83 -41.37
CA LEU A 7 19.00 16.73 -40.49
C LEU A 7 18.98 17.90 -39.52
N ASP A 8 17.89 18.62 -39.50
CA ASP A 8 17.60 19.72 -38.58
C ASP A 8 17.48 19.21 -37.14
N THR A 9 18.03 20.00 -36.25
CA THR A 9 18.04 19.84 -34.79
C THR A 9 16.64 19.82 -34.21
N VAL A 10 16.31 18.73 -33.52
CA VAL A 10 15.12 18.56 -32.69
C VAL A 10 15.20 19.53 -31.54
N GLY A 11 14.18 20.38 -31.40
CA GLY A 11 14.07 21.37 -30.36
C GLY A 11 13.99 20.73 -28.97
N ASN A 12 14.69 21.33 -28.02
CA ASN A 12 14.59 21.06 -26.60
C ASN A 12 13.17 21.33 -26.12
N GLU A 13 12.46 20.29 -25.69
CA GLU A 13 11.28 20.45 -24.85
C GLU A 13 11.71 20.88 -23.43
N PRO A 14 10.94 21.73 -22.75
CA PRO A 14 11.33 22.23 -21.45
C PRO A 14 11.30 21.10 -20.42
N ASP A 15 12.43 20.97 -19.75
CA ASP A 15 12.67 20.15 -18.56
C ASP A 15 11.57 20.43 -17.52
N ASN A 16 10.65 19.47 -17.39
CA ASN A 16 9.64 19.49 -16.34
C ASN A 16 10.37 19.30 -15.00
N GLY A 17 10.65 20.42 -14.36
CA GLY A 17 11.42 20.58 -13.15
C GLY A 17 11.19 19.49 -12.11
N CYS A 18 12.08 18.53 -12.10
CA CYS A 18 12.34 17.68 -10.95
C CYS A 18 13.02 18.57 -9.91
N SER A 19 12.23 19.28 -9.08
CA SER A 19 12.79 19.95 -7.92
C SER A 19 13.34 18.86 -7.00
N THR A 20 14.64 18.70 -7.00
CA THR A 20 15.37 18.00 -5.97
C THR A 20 15.00 18.64 -4.64
N ALA A 21 14.37 17.91 -3.74
CA ALA A 21 14.17 18.32 -2.36
C ALA A 21 15.57 18.54 -1.77
N GLU A 22 15.98 19.81 -1.65
CA GLU A 22 17.22 20.15 -0.95
C GLU A 22 17.11 19.71 0.51
N ASP A 23 17.86 18.68 0.80
CA ASP A 23 18.61 18.32 1.98
C ASP A 23 18.11 18.84 3.35
N SER A 24 17.08 18.18 3.88
CA SER A 24 16.95 18.06 5.33
C SER A 24 17.51 16.69 5.72
N GLY A 25 18.78 16.58 6.10
CA GLY A 25 19.56 15.34 6.33
C GLY A 25 18.93 14.25 7.22
N VAL A 26 17.62 14.06 7.18
CA VAL A 26 16.87 12.97 7.81
C VAL A 26 16.47 11.99 6.73
N VAL A 27 17.25 10.91 6.62
CA VAL A 27 16.88 9.77 5.78
C VAL A 27 15.59 9.15 6.33
N ARG A 28 14.52 9.18 5.53
CA ARG A 28 13.25 8.61 5.94
C ARG A 28 13.34 7.09 6.01
N THR A 29 12.87 6.51 7.11
CA THR A 29 12.83 5.05 7.29
C THR A 29 11.44 4.53 6.97
N ILE A 30 11.38 3.60 6.03
CA ILE A 30 10.19 2.78 5.77
C ILE A 30 10.44 1.42 6.44
N ARG A 31 9.56 0.99 7.33
CA ARG A 31 9.70 -0.30 8.02
C ARG A 31 8.81 -1.34 7.38
N LEU A 32 9.43 -2.33 6.74
CA LEU A 32 8.77 -3.47 6.12
C LEU A 32 8.51 -4.54 7.20
N ILE A 33 7.23 -4.91 7.39
CA ILE A 33 6.79 -5.81 8.45
C ILE A 33 5.93 -6.91 7.83
N GLY A 34 6.22 -8.18 8.07
CA GLY A 34 5.37 -9.29 7.65
C GLY A 34 4.34 -9.66 8.71
N ALA A 35 3.08 -9.83 8.30
CA ALA A 35 1.98 -10.33 9.12
C ALA A 35 1.46 -11.67 8.56
N PRO A 36 2.15 -12.79 8.82
CA PRO A 36 1.89 -14.10 8.21
C PRO A 36 0.70 -14.82 8.87
N THR A 37 -0.51 -14.36 8.58
CA THR A 37 -1.76 -15.00 9.04
C THR A 37 -2.80 -15.04 7.93
N ASP A 38 -3.59 -16.12 7.85
CA ASP A 38 -4.72 -16.25 6.94
C ASP A 38 -5.88 -17.01 7.61
N ILE A 39 -5.95 -16.92 8.94
CA ILE A 39 -6.99 -17.58 9.74
C ILE A 39 -8.39 -17.08 9.40
N ASN A 40 -8.50 -15.86 8.88
CA ASN A 40 -9.75 -15.21 8.55
C ASN A 40 -10.14 -15.34 7.06
N SER A 41 -9.35 -16.06 6.26
CA SER A 41 -9.68 -16.36 4.87
C SER A 41 -10.92 -17.23 4.77
N SER A 42 -11.87 -16.83 3.93
CA SER A 42 -13.17 -17.50 3.76
C SER A 42 -13.14 -18.66 2.76
N PHE A 43 -12.09 -18.80 1.95
CA PHE A 43 -11.99 -19.82 0.91
C PHE A 43 -10.65 -20.57 0.95
N LEU A 44 -9.66 -20.19 0.15
CA LEU A 44 -8.38 -20.87 0.10
C LEU A 44 -7.37 -20.21 1.04
N ARG A 45 -6.83 -20.99 1.95
CA ARG A 45 -5.69 -20.58 2.75
C ARG A 45 -4.40 -20.64 1.93
N GLY A 46 -3.43 -19.83 2.28
CA GLY A 46 -2.14 -19.71 1.61
C GLY A 46 -1.49 -18.32 1.79
N PRO A 47 -2.28 -17.23 1.94
CA PRO A 47 -1.74 -15.88 2.13
C PRO A 47 -0.78 -15.72 3.31
N ALA A 48 -0.90 -16.51 4.39
CA ALA A 48 0.09 -16.51 5.48
C ALA A 48 1.53 -16.81 5.02
N LYS A 49 1.71 -17.42 3.85
CA LYS A 49 3.03 -17.72 3.27
C LYS A 49 3.60 -16.58 2.42
N ALA A 50 2.84 -15.50 2.22
CA ALA A 50 3.20 -14.45 1.29
C ALA A 50 4.40 -13.61 1.73
N PRO A 51 4.55 -13.15 3.00
CA PRO A 51 5.59 -12.22 3.37
C PRO A 51 7.01 -12.66 2.99
N PRO A 52 7.48 -13.89 3.28
CA PRO A 52 8.81 -14.33 2.88
C PRO A 52 8.96 -14.46 1.35
N VAL A 53 7.88 -14.79 0.62
CA VAL A 53 7.91 -14.92 -0.84
C VAL A 53 8.03 -13.56 -1.51
N ILE A 54 7.31 -12.54 -1.02
CA ILE A 54 7.42 -11.16 -1.50
C ILE A 54 8.83 -10.62 -1.24
N ARG A 55 9.41 -10.87 -0.06
CA ARG A 55 10.80 -10.50 0.25
C ARG A 55 11.80 -11.16 -0.69
N ALA A 56 11.66 -12.47 -0.92
CA ALA A 56 12.51 -13.17 -1.86
C ALA A 56 12.46 -12.55 -3.27
N ALA A 57 11.28 -12.15 -3.73
CA ALA A 57 11.12 -11.44 -5.00
C ALA A 57 11.73 -10.02 -4.96
N LEU A 58 11.54 -9.27 -3.88
CA LEU A 58 12.03 -7.89 -3.70
C LEU A 58 13.57 -7.81 -3.73
N TYR A 59 14.24 -8.79 -3.12
CA TYR A 59 15.70 -8.84 -3.04
C TYR A 59 16.35 -9.74 -4.08
N SER A 60 15.59 -10.26 -5.04
CA SER A 60 16.10 -11.10 -6.12
C SER A 60 16.87 -10.33 -7.18
N ASP A 61 17.74 -11.03 -7.93
CA ASP A 61 18.46 -10.48 -9.08
C ASP A 61 17.57 -10.25 -10.30
N MET A 62 16.27 -10.59 -10.24
CA MET A 62 15.29 -10.33 -11.32
C MET A 62 14.92 -8.86 -11.47
N GLY A 63 15.25 -8.03 -10.50
CA GLY A 63 14.94 -6.60 -10.49
C GLY A 63 16.02 -5.77 -9.84
N ASN A 64 15.87 -4.46 -9.90
CA ASN A 64 16.72 -3.51 -9.19
C ASN A 64 15.97 -2.86 -8.02
N ARG A 65 16.64 -1.99 -7.29
CA ARG A 65 16.10 -1.31 -6.09
C ARG A 65 15.31 -0.03 -6.41
N ALA A 66 15.26 0.39 -7.68
CA ALA A 66 14.64 1.64 -8.06
C ALA A 66 13.13 1.51 -8.26
N ALA A 67 12.38 2.51 -7.77
CA ALA A 67 11.03 2.81 -8.19
C ALA A 67 11.02 3.60 -9.51
N GLU A 68 9.87 3.69 -10.20
CA GLU A 68 9.79 4.41 -11.48
C GLU A 68 10.10 5.90 -11.37
N CYS A 69 9.93 6.48 -10.20
CA CYS A 69 10.33 7.87 -9.94
C CYS A 69 11.84 8.08 -9.74
N GLY A 70 12.64 7.03 -9.84
CA GLY A 70 14.10 7.06 -9.73
C GLY A 70 14.66 6.95 -8.31
N LEU A 71 13.81 6.93 -7.26
CA LEU A 71 14.27 6.71 -5.89
C LEU A 71 14.62 5.23 -5.65
N GLU A 72 15.76 4.98 -4.99
CA GLU A 72 16.27 3.66 -4.68
C GLU A 72 16.39 3.43 -3.17
N PHE A 73 15.83 2.33 -2.67
CA PHE A 73 16.08 1.95 -1.28
C PHE A 73 17.54 1.51 -1.07
N GLY A 74 18.09 1.90 0.09
CA GLY A 74 19.50 1.69 0.41
C GLY A 74 20.44 2.77 -0.13
N ARG A 75 19.94 3.70 -0.99
CA ARG A 75 20.64 4.90 -1.44
C ARG A 75 19.91 6.17 -1.01
N ASP A 76 18.65 6.31 -1.38
CA ASP A 76 17.88 7.56 -1.18
C ASP A 76 17.01 7.51 0.07
N TYR A 77 16.67 6.31 0.53
CA TYR A 77 15.92 6.09 1.77
C TYR A 77 16.25 4.72 2.37
N LEU A 78 15.93 4.55 3.65
CA LEU A 78 16.12 3.28 4.34
C LEU A 78 14.83 2.45 4.26
N LEU A 79 14.91 1.27 3.64
CA LEU A 79 13.90 0.22 3.76
C LEU A 79 14.41 -0.78 4.82
N GLU A 80 13.91 -0.63 6.05
CA GLU A 80 14.27 -1.50 7.18
C GLU A 80 13.35 -2.70 7.18
N ASP A 81 13.88 -3.89 6.92
CA ASP A 81 13.12 -5.13 6.98
C ASP A 81 13.12 -5.66 8.42
N ALA A 82 11.97 -5.59 9.08
CA ALA A 82 11.76 -6.06 10.45
C ALA A 82 11.42 -7.56 10.53
N GLY A 83 11.37 -8.26 9.40
CA GLY A 83 11.00 -9.68 9.35
C GLY A 83 9.51 -9.93 9.52
N ASP A 84 9.16 -11.17 9.83
CA ASP A 84 7.80 -11.62 10.07
C ASP A 84 7.45 -11.60 11.55
N LEU A 85 6.25 -11.13 11.87
CA LEU A 85 5.74 -11.18 13.23
C LEU A 85 5.51 -12.63 13.66
N PRO A 86 5.76 -12.97 14.93
CA PRO A 86 5.52 -14.32 15.45
C PRO A 86 4.03 -14.53 15.70
N LEU A 87 3.25 -14.63 14.64
CA LEU A 87 1.81 -14.92 14.70
C LEU A 87 1.58 -16.43 14.73
N SER A 88 0.57 -16.85 15.46
CA SER A 88 0.27 -18.25 15.71
C SER A 88 -1.19 -18.64 15.41
N GLU A 89 -1.93 -17.75 14.77
CA GLU A 89 -3.36 -17.89 14.46
C GLU A 89 -4.22 -18.08 15.72
N ALA A 90 -3.85 -17.38 16.78
CA ALA A 90 -4.49 -17.46 18.09
C ALA A 90 -4.96 -16.08 18.56
N ALA A 91 -5.75 -16.10 19.63
CA ALA A 91 -6.09 -14.86 20.32
C ALA A 91 -4.82 -14.10 20.71
N GLY A 92 -4.82 -12.77 20.46
CA GLY A 92 -3.66 -11.91 20.73
C GLY A 92 -2.81 -11.60 19.48
N ASP A 93 -3.09 -12.17 18.31
CA ASP A 93 -2.34 -11.85 17.09
C ASP A 93 -2.66 -10.42 16.59
N ASP A 94 -3.90 -9.97 16.72
CA ASP A 94 -4.26 -8.58 16.41
C ASP A 94 -3.49 -7.59 17.30
N GLU A 95 -3.35 -7.88 18.59
CA GLU A 95 -2.59 -7.06 19.53
C GLU A 95 -1.09 -7.07 19.20
N ARG A 96 -0.53 -8.20 18.73
CA ARG A 96 0.87 -8.27 18.28
C ARG A 96 1.10 -7.43 17.03
N ILE A 97 0.19 -7.48 16.08
CA ILE A 97 0.25 -6.62 14.88
C ILE A 97 0.17 -5.15 15.31
N THR A 98 -0.85 -4.77 16.07
CA THR A 98 -1.03 -3.40 16.57
C THR A 98 0.20 -2.88 17.30
N ALA A 99 0.79 -3.69 18.21
CA ALA A 99 1.99 -3.32 18.97
C ALA A 99 3.21 -3.10 18.06
N ALA A 100 3.42 -3.95 17.04
CA ALA A 100 4.54 -3.83 16.11
C ALA A 100 4.44 -2.55 15.25
N ILE A 101 3.23 -2.24 14.76
CA ILE A 101 2.99 -1.03 13.99
C ILE A 101 3.14 0.23 14.87
N HIS A 102 2.61 0.17 16.11
CA HIS A 102 2.79 1.24 17.09
C HIS A 102 4.27 1.51 17.37
N ALA A 103 5.08 0.47 17.54
CA ALA A 103 6.53 0.58 17.74
C ALA A 103 7.23 1.20 16.51
N ALA A 104 6.82 0.85 15.29
CA ALA A 104 7.35 1.43 14.07
C ALA A 104 7.06 2.95 14.01
N CYS A 105 5.82 3.35 14.22
CA CYS A 105 5.40 4.76 14.23
C CYS A 105 6.11 5.55 15.33
N SER A 106 6.21 4.98 16.55
CA SER A 106 6.90 5.62 17.69
C SER A 106 8.40 5.83 17.43
N ALA A 107 9.01 4.98 16.61
CA ALA A 107 10.39 5.14 16.16
C ALA A 107 10.53 6.14 15.00
N GLY A 108 9.45 6.76 14.54
CA GLY A 108 9.44 7.69 13.40
C GLY A 108 9.52 7.01 12.03
N ALA A 109 9.36 5.69 11.98
CA ALA A 109 9.30 4.95 10.70
C ALA A 109 7.86 4.90 10.16
N VAL A 110 7.73 4.82 8.84
CA VAL A 110 6.44 4.61 8.17
C VAL A 110 6.27 3.10 7.95
N PRO A 111 5.22 2.46 8.49
CA PRO A 111 5.01 1.03 8.31
C PRO A 111 4.53 0.71 6.89
N LEU A 112 5.13 -0.31 6.29
CA LEU A 112 4.68 -0.98 5.07
C LEU A 112 4.53 -2.47 5.39
N VAL A 113 3.28 -2.95 5.39
CA VAL A 113 2.95 -4.29 5.87
C VAL A 113 2.79 -5.25 4.71
N LEU A 114 3.44 -6.41 4.80
CA LEU A 114 3.18 -7.54 3.92
C LEU A 114 2.18 -8.46 4.61
N GLY A 115 0.97 -8.52 4.10
CA GLY A 115 -0.05 -9.38 4.66
C GLY A 115 0.11 -10.84 4.21
N GLY A 116 -0.54 -11.59 4.88
CA GLY A 116 -1.52 -12.57 4.91
C GLY A 116 -2.84 -12.15 4.26
N ASP A 117 -3.92 -12.57 4.88
CA ASP A 117 -5.25 -12.20 4.44
C ASP A 117 -5.57 -10.72 4.80
N HIS A 118 -6.62 -10.16 4.19
CA HIS A 118 -6.97 -8.73 4.33
C HIS A 118 -7.41 -8.33 5.75
N ALA A 119 -7.75 -9.30 6.63
CA ALA A 119 -8.17 -9.00 7.99
C ALA A 119 -7.09 -8.26 8.81
N ILE A 120 -5.81 -8.33 8.40
CA ILE A 120 -4.69 -7.66 9.08
C ILE A 120 -4.79 -6.13 9.02
N SER A 121 -5.48 -5.57 8.05
CA SER A 121 -5.59 -4.10 7.89
C SER A 121 -6.31 -3.45 9.07
N TYR A 122 -7.22 -4.16 9.75
CA TYR A 122 -7.89 -3.62 10.93
C TYR A 122 -6.93 -3.36 12.11
N PRO A 123 -6.16 -4.34 12.64
CA PRO A 123 -5.19 -4.07 13.70
C PRO A 123 -4.06 -3.12 13.28
N VAL A 124 -3.67 -3.09 12.01
CA VAL A 124 -2.72 -2.09 11.50
C VAL A 124 -3.30 -0.69 11.64
N LEU A 125 -4.54 -0.47 11.19
CA LEU A 125 -5.19 0.84 11.27
C LEU A 125 -5.53 1.28 12.69
N GLN A 126 -5.69 0.37 13.65
CA GLN A 126 -5.78 0.73 15.08
C GLN A 126 -4.51 1.45 15.55
N ALA A 127 -3.33 0.95 15.19
CA ALA A 127 -2.07 1.58 15.54
C ALA A 127 -1.83 2.90 14.77
N ILE A 128 -2.15 2.93 13.48
CA ILE A 128 -2.06 4.15 12.65
C ILE A 128 -2.95 5.26 13.23
N HIS A 129 -4.19 4.92 13.59
CA HIS A 129 -5.13 5.85 14.21
C HIS A 129 -4.60 6.42 15.53
N ALA A 130 -3.97 5.60 16.36
CA ALA A 130 -3.40 6.03 17.64
C ALA A 130 -2.31 7.12 17.47
N HIS A 131 -1.60 7.14 16.33
CA HIS A 131 -0.54 8.12 16.02
C HIS A 131 -1.00 9.32 15.20
N HIS A 132 -1.94 9.12 14.28
CA HIS A 132 -2.30 10.10 13.26
C HIS A 132 -3.76 10.59 13.37
N GLY A 133 -4.56 10.01 14.27
CA GLY A 133 -6.00 10.19 14.29
C GLY A 133 -6.67 9.50 13.09
N ALA A 134 -7.92 9.85 12.80
CA ALA A 134 -8.65 9.29 11.68
C ALA A 134 -8.01 9.70 10.33
N VAL A 135 -7.60 8.71 9.55
CA VAL A 135 -6.93 8.88 8.25
C VAL A 135 -7.93 8.84 7.09
N GLU A 136 -7.50 9.21 5.90
CA GLU A 136 -8.15 8.81 4.65
C GLU A 136 -7.59 7.46 4.21
N ILE A 137 -8.38 6.64 3.53
CA ILE A 137 -7.96 5.34 3.01
C ILE A 137 -8.18 5.29 1.50
N LEU A 138 -7.14 4.89 0.77
CA LEU A 138 -7.24 4.36 -0.58
C LEU A 138 -7.17 2.84 -0.49
N HIS A 139 -8.25 2.18 -0.88
CA HIS A 139 -8.36 0.73 -0.94
C HIS A 139 -8.48 0.28 -2.38
N ILE A 140 -7.54 -0.52 -2.85
CA ILE A 140 -7.50 -1.10 -4.21
C ILE A 140 -7.81 -2.59 -4.08
N ASP A 141 -8.92 -3.04 -4.70
CA ASP A 141 -9.46 -4.38 -4.47
C ASP A 141 -10.55 -4.71 -5.52
N ALA A 142 -10.83 -6.00 -5.71
CA ALA A 142 -12.03 -6.47 -6.40
C ALA A 142 -13.29 -6.36 -5.53
N HIS A 143 -13.10 -6.47 -4.20
CA HIS A 143 -14.13 -6.61 -3.18
C HIS A 143 -14.19 -5.35 -2.30
N PRO A 144 -15.35 -4.95 -1.79
CA PRO A 144 -15.41 -3.83 -0.86
C PRO A 144 -14.98 -4.17 0.56
N ASP A 145 -14.93 -5.43 0.95
CA ASP A 145 -14.58 -5.94 2.28
C ASP A 145 -15.31 -5.25 3.43
N LEU A 146 -16.60 -5.05 3.18
CA LEU A 146 -17.53 -4.33 4.04
C LEU A 146 -18.61 -5.23 4.66
N TYR A 147 -18.47 -6.54 4.60
CA TYR A 147 -19.42 -7.41 5.31
C TYR A 147 -19.44 -7.09 6.80
N HIS A 148 -20.64 -7.08 7.38
CA HIS A 148 -20.74 -6.97 8.83
C HIS A 148 -20.11 -8.18 9.52
N ALA A 149 -20.43 -9.38 9.02
CA ALA A 149 -19.83 -10.65 9.44
C ALA A 149 -20.06 -11.70 8.35
N LEU A 150 -19.02 -12.03 7.58
CA LEU A 150 -19.14 -13.09 6.59
C LEU A 150 -19.14 -14.45 7.31
N ASP A 151 -20.16 -15.27 7.04
CA ASP A 151 -20.37 -16.59 7.69
C ASP A 151 -20.34 -16.52 9.23
N GLY A 152 -20.83 -15.41 9.79
CA GLY A 152 -20.82 -15.18 11.24
C GLY A 152 -19.48 -14.74 11.83
N ASN A 153 -18.43 -14.60 11.00
CA ASN A 153 -17.13 -14.09 11.43
C ASN A 153 -17.00 -12.57 11.17
N PRO A 154 -17.08 -11.73 12.20
CA PRO A 154 -16.88 -10.28 12.06
C PRO A 154 -15.42 -9.89 11.78
N ARG A 155 -14.49 -10.83 11.95
CA ARG A 155 -13.06 -10.67 11.65
C ARG A 155 -12.66 -11.29 10.33
N SER A 156 -13.62 -11.78 9.51
CA SER A 156 -13.36 -12.27 8.16
C SER A 156 -12.51 -11.27 7.37
N HIS A 157 -11.65 -11.78 6.49
CA HIS A 157 -10.88 -10.95 5.55
C HIS A 157 -11.78 -10.09 4.64
N ALA A 158 -13.05 -10.47 4.47
CA ALA A 158 -14.06 -9.68 3.75
C ALA A 158 -14.78 -8.62 4.61
N SER A 159 -14.28 -8.34 5.84
CA SER A 159 -14.92 -7.44 6.82
C SER A 159 -14.03 -6.35 7.42
N PRO A 160 -12.74 -6.20 7.10
CA PRO A 160 -11.85 -5.28 7.81
C PRO A 160 -12.33 -3.83 7.68
N PHE A 161 -12.78 -3.40 6.52
CA PHE A 161 -13.21 -2.01 6.33
C PHE A 161 -14.52 -1.69 7.03
N ALA A 162 -15.41 -2.67 7.23
CA ALA A 162 -16.56 -2.48 8.11
C ALA A 162 -16.12 -2.21 9.55
N ARG A 163 -15.15 -2.97 10.08
CA ARG A 163 -14.60 -2.76 11.43
C ARG A 163 -13.89 -1.42 11.56
N ILE A 164 -13.10 -1.04 10.56
CA ILE A 164 -12.37 0.22 10.51
C ILE A 164 -13.34 1.42 10.56
N MET A 165 -14.39 1.39 9.74
CA MET A 165 -15.37 2.46 9.69
C MET A 165 -16.24 2.51 10.96
N GLU A 166 -16.65 1.36 11.50
CA GLU A 166 -17.41 1.29 12.76
C GLU A 166 -16.62 1.83 13.96
N ALA A 167 -15.33 1.56 14.00
CA ALA A 167 -14.44 2.05 15.06
C ALA A 167 -13.99 3.51 14.87
N GLY A 168 -14.38 4.17 13.78
CA GLY A 168 -14.00 5.55 13.48
C GLY A 168 -12.50 5.74 13.21
N LEU A 169 -11.80 4.69 12.78
CA LEU A 169 -10.36 4.74 12.51
C LEU A 169 -10.03 5.51 11.23
N ALA A 170 -10.99 5.59 10.31
CA ALA A 170 -10.91 6.37 9.09
C ALA A 170 -12.05 7.37 9.01
N ARG A 171 -11.77 8.56 8.46
CA ARG A 171 -12.77 9.60 8.17
C ARG A 171 -13.29 9.54 6.75
N ARG A 172 -12.58 8.84 5.86
CA ARG A 172 -12.93 8.69 4.45
C ARG A 172 -12.35 7.39 3.94
N LEU A 173 -13.15 6.65 3.18
CA LEU A 173 -12.74 5.44 2.50
C LEU A 173 -13.07 5.57 1.01
N VAL A 174 -12.05 5.50 0.17
CA VAL A 174 -12.17 5.46 -1.30
C VAL A 174 -11.74 4.08 -1.77
N GLN A 175 -12.63 3.39 -2.47
CA GLN A 175 -12.40 2.03 -2.98
C GLN A 175 -12.32 2.04 -4.51
N VAL A 176 -11.30 1.42 -5.06
CA VAL A 176 -10.97 1.41 -6.50
C VAL A 176 -10.84 -0.02 -7.02
N GLY A 177 -11.43 -0.30 -8.16
CA GLY A 177 -11.37 -1.62 -8.80
C GLY A 177 -12.54 -2.54 -8.45
N ILE A 178 -13.45 -2.08 -7.60
CA ILE A 178 -14.58 -2.88 -7.08
C ILE A 178 -15.47 -3.37 -8.21
N ARG A 179 -15.72 -4.69 -8.23
CA ARG A 179 -16.55 -5.35 -9.26
C ARG A 179 -17.50 -6.44 -8.72
N THR A 180 -17.49 -6.67 -7.39
CA THR A 180 -18.29 -7.73 -6.72
C THR A 180 -19.29 -7.17 -5.71
N LEU A 181 -19.74 -5.93 -5.86
CA LEU A 181 -20.61 -5.25 -4.91
C LEU A 181 -22.02 -5.87 -4.89
N ASN A 182 -22.34 -6.65 -3.87
CA ASN A 182 -23.67 -7.24 -3.66
C ASN A 182 -24.61 -6.32 -2.87
N ALA A 183 -25.82 -6.78 -2.58
CA ALA A 183 -26.84 -5.96 -1.90
C ALA A 183 -26.45 -5.57 -0.47
N GLU A 184 -25.88 -6.49 0.31
CA GLU A 184 -25.42 -6.26 1.67
C GLU A 184 -24.30 -5.23 1.68
N GLN A 185 -23.30 -5.41 0.85
CA GLN A 185 -22.16 -4.49 0.79
C GLN A 185 -22.56 -3.11 0.25
N ARG A 186 -23.54 -3.01 -0.68
CA ARG A 186 -24.13 -1.71 -1.07
C ARG A 186 -24.78 -0.99 0.10
N ALA A 187 -25.46 -1.73 0.99
CA ALA A 187 -26.03 -1.12 2.19
C ALA A 187 -24.96 -0.57 3.13
N GLN A 188 -23.83 -1.28 3.27
CA GLN A 188 -22.69 -0.82 4.07
C GLN A 188 -21.98 0.38 3.43
N VAL A 189 -21.82 0.39 2.10
CA VAL A 189 -21.30 1.56 1.35
C VAL A 189 -22.13 2.80 1.66
N ALA A 190 -23.48 2.67 1.59
CA ALA A 190 -24.38 3.77 1.92
C ALA A 190 -24.31 4.17 3.40
N ARG A 191 -24.23 3.20 4.32
CA ARG A 191 -24.13 3.42 5.77
C ARG A 191 -22.92 4.24 6.15
N PHE A 192 -21.76 3.93 5.56
CA PHE A 192 -20.47 4.54 5.90
C PHE A 192 -20.07 5.70 4.99
N GLY A 193 -20.86 6.00 3.95
CA GLY A 193 -20.53 7.04 2.97
C GLY A 193 -19.26 6.72 2.17
N VAL A 194 -19.04 5.45 1.83
CA VAL A 194 -17.85 5.00 1.10
C VAL A 194 -17.92 5.48 -0.35
N GLU A 195 -16.82 6.04 -0.84
CA GLU A 195 -16.66 6.44 -2.23
C GLU A 195 -16.14 5.25 -3.05
N VAL A 196 -16.98 4.68 -3.90
CA VAL A 196 -16.61 3.53 -4.73
C VAL A 196 -16.38 4.00 -6.16
N VAL A 197 -15.18 3.72 -6.71
CA VAL A 197 -14.85 3.81 -8.13
C VAL A 197 -14.93 2.40 -8.70
N PRO A 198 -16.09 2.00 -9.27
CA PRO A 198 -16.25 0.63 -9.76
C PRO A 198 -15.40 0.40 -10.99
N MET A 199 -14.91 -0.82 -11.17
CA MET A 199 -13.98 -1.16 -12.27
C MET A 199 -14.54 -0.81 -13.64
N ARG A 200 -15.84 -0.99 -13.88
CA ARG A 200 -16.49 -0.66 -15.17
C ARG A 200 -16.40 0.82 -15.56
N ASP A 201 -16.28 1.71 -14.56
CA ASP A 201 -16.24 3.17 -14.74
C ASP A 201 -14.84 3.73 -14.43
N PHE A 202 -13.86 2.83 -14.22
CA PHE A 202 -12.52 3.22 -13.79
C PHE A 202 -11.73 3.94 -14.88
N THR A 203 -11.21 5.10 -14.49
CA THR A 203 -10.04 5.74 -15.11
C THR A 203 -9.14 6.26 -13.99
N PRO A 204 -7.84 6.47 -14.19
CA PRO A 204 -6.99 7.06 -13.16
C PRO A 204 -7.48 8.44 -12.68
N ASP A 205 -8.16 9.19 -13.54
CA ASP A 205 -8.76 10.50 -13.21
C ASP A 205 -10.05 10.39 -12.37
N ALA A 206 -10.71 9.25 -12.36
CA ALA A 206 -11.88 9.00 -11.54
C ALA A 206 -11.56 8.83 -10.05
N VAL A 207 -10.28 8.57 -9.72
CA VAL A 207 -9.84 8.47 -8.32
C VAL A 207 -9.73 9.88 -7.73
N PRO A 208 -10.55 10.21 -6.71
CA PRO A 208 -10.55 11.56 -6.16
C PRO A 208 -9.24 11.87 -5.41
N PRO A 209 -8.85 13.15 -5.32
CA PRO A 209 -7.66 13.53 -4.59
C PRO A 209 -7.84 13.31 -3.08
N PHE A 210 -6.71 13.10 -2.42
CA PHE A 210 -6.61 13.00 -0.97
C PHE A 210 -5.91 14.24 -0.40
N ALA A 211 -6.37 14.74 0.74
CA ALA A 211 -5.86 15.97 1.36
C ALA A 211 -5.26 15.76 2.75
N ALA A 212 -5.50 14.62 3.37
CA ALA A 212 -5.14 14.30 4.74
C ALA A 212 -4.12 13.17 4.79
N PRO A 213 -3.58 12.82 5.97
CA PRO A 213 -2.78 11.61 6.12
C PRO A 213 -3.50 10.41 5.53
N LEU A 214 -2.83 9.73 4.59
CA LEU A 214 -3.39 8.68 3.78
C LEU A 214 -2.81 7.32 4.19
N TYR A 215 -3.67 6.33 4.36
CA TYR A 215 -3.32 4.93 4.37
C TYR A 215 -3.67 4.28 3.04
N ILE A 216 -2.81 3.41 2.51
CA ILE A 216 -3.05 2.70 1.24
C ILE A 216 -3.10 1.21 1.52
N SER A 217 -4.22 0.58 1.20
CA SER A 217 -4.38 -0.88 1.24
C SER A 217 -4.53 -1.43 -0.17
N ILE A 218 -3.68 -2.40 -0.53
CA ILE A 218 -3.70 -3.03 -1.85
C ILE A 218 -3.92 -4.53 -1.68
N ASP A 219 -5.13 -4.96 -2.03
CA ASP A 219 -5.41 -6.37 -2.28
C ASP A 219 -4.94 -6.75 -3.69
N LEU A 220 -4.20 -7.84 -3.80
CA LEU A 220 -3.67 -8.30 -5.08
C LEU A 220 -4.75 -8.87 -5.99
N ASP A 221 -5.93 -9.23 -5.47
CA ASP A 221 -7.06 -9.64 -6.30
C ASP A 221 -7.80 -8.45 -6.96
N GLY A 222 -7.50 -7.21 -6.55
CA GLY A 222 -7.90 -5.99 -7.25
C GLY A 222 -7.38 -5.95 -8.69
N PHE A 223 -6.25 -6.60 -8.94
CA PHE A 223 -5.71 -6.77 -10.29
C PHE A 223 -6.50 -7.80 -11.09
N ASP A 224 -6.41 -7.69 -12.42
CA ASP A 224 -6.91 -8.75 -13.29
C ASP A 224 -6.09 -10.03 -13.07
N PRO A 225 -6.70 -11.24 -13.05
CA PRO A 225 -5.98 -12.50 -12.90
C PRO A 225 -4.89 -12.73 -13.96
N ALA A 226 -4.96 -12.06 -15.10
CA ALA A 226 -3.87 -12.07 -16.09
C ALA A 226 -2.61 -11.35 -15.61
N CYS A 227 -2.74 -10.39 -14.68
CA CYS A 227 -1.63 -9.68 -14.06
C CYS A 227 -1.20 -10.28 -12.73
N ALA A 228 -2.17 -10.76 -11.94
CA ALA A 228 -1.96 -11.32 -10.60
C ALA A 228 -2.68 -12.68 -10.44
N PRO A 229 -2.13 -13.76 -11.02
CA PRO A 229 -2.75 -15.09 -10.88
C PRO A 229 -2.62 -15.69 -9.49
N GLY A 230 -1.69 -15.21 -8.65
CA GLY A 230 -1.37 -15.77 -7.34
C GLY A 230 -2.27 -15.24 -6.23
N VAL A 231 -3.59 -15.36 -6.36
CA VAL A 231 -4.57 -14.94 -5.35
C VAL A 231 -5.56 -16.06 -5.05
N SER A 232 -6.24 -15.99 -3.91
CA SER A 232 -7.25 -17.00 -3.53
C SER A 232 -8.58 -16.78 -4.25
N HIS A 233 -8.96 -15.51 -4.48
CA HIS A 233 -10.20 -15.12 -5.15
C HIS A 233 -9.88 -14.45 -6.48
N HIS A 234 -10.21 -15.12 -7.58
CA HIS A 234 -9.98 -14.57 -8.91
C HIS A 234 -11.24 -13.86 -9.41
N GLU A 235 -11.16 -12.56 -9.61
CA GLU A 235 -12.22 -11.78 -10.22
C GLU A 235 -11.75 -11.18 -11.56
N PRO A 236 -12.14 -11.75 -12.71
CA PRO A 236 -11.75 -11.24 -14.03
C PRO A 236 -12.27 -9.82 -14.32
N GLY A 237 -11.57 -9.11 -15.19
CA GLY A 237 -11.92 -7.73 -15.55
C GLY A 237 -11.37 -6.70 -14.56
N GLY A 238 -10.24 -6.98 -13.92
CA GLY A 238 -9.60 -6.15 -12.92
C GLY A 238 -8.62 -5.12 -13.47
N LEU A 239 -7.90 -4.49 -12.56
CA LEU A 239 -6.89 -3.48 -12.86
C LEU A 239 -5.63 -4.10 -13.48
N THR A 240 -5.03 -3.41 -14.41
CA THR A 240 -3.66 -3.71 -14.85
C THR A 240 -2.65 -3.11 -13.87
N THR A 241 -1.44 -3.66 -13.85
CA THR A 241 -0.33 -3.10 -13.08
C THR A 241 -0.10 -1.63 -13.41
N ARG A 242 -0.15 -1.23 -14.71
CA ARG A 242 0.06 0.15 -15.11
C ARG A 242 -0.98 1.10 -14.54
N GLN A 243 -2.24 0.71 -14.56
CA GLN A 243 -3.33 1.51 -14.00
C GLN A 243 -3.14 1.79 -12.50
N VAL A 244 -2.73 0.78 -11.72
CA VAL A 244 -2.44 0.97 -10.28
C VAL A 244 -1.24 1.89 -10.08
N LEU A 245 -0.16 1.71 -10.85
CA LEU A 245 1.01 2.59 -10.77
C LEU A 245 0.66 4.04 -11.12
N ASP A 246 -0.21 4.25 -12.11
CA ASP A 246 -0.67 5.59 -12.50
C ASP A 246 -1.55 6.23 -11.40
N VAL A 247 -2.38 5.46 -10.70
CA VAL A 247 -3.11 5.92 -9.50
C VAL A 247 -2.12 6.33 -8.41
N LEU A 248 -1.16 5.48 -8.06
CA LEU A 248 -0.15 5.77 -7.05
C LEU A 248 0.68 7.01 -7.42
N ALA A 249 1.01 7.19 -8.71
CA ALA A 249 1.77 8.34 -9.20
C ALA A 249 1.08 9.69 -8.95
N ARG A 250 -0.25 9.72 -8.89
CA ARG A 250 -1.08 10.92 -8.69
C ARG A 250 -1.30 11.30 -7.23
N ILE A 251 -0.97 10.42 -6.29
CA ILE A 251 -1.14 10.68 -4.87
C ILE A 251 -0.14 11.77 -4.45
N ALA A 252 -0.68 12.87 -3.92
CA ALA A 252 0.10 13.97 -3.36
C ALA A 252 0.04 14.03 -1.83
N ALA A 253 -0.99 13.40 -1.24
CA ALA A 253 -1.18 13.39 0.22
C ALA A 253 -0.04 12.67 0.95
N PRO A 254 0.30 13.06 2.19
CA PRO A 254 1.24 12.35 3.03
C PRO A 254 0.76 10.92 3.30
N ILE A 255 1.59 9.93 2.95
CA ILE A 255 1.28 8.51 3.20
C ILE A 255 1.88 8.12 4.55
N VAL A 256 1.03 7.65 5.47
CA VAL A 256 1.39 7.31 6.85
C VAL A 256 1.48 5.82 7.12
N GLY A 257 1.13 5.00 6.15
CA GLY A 257 1.26 3.56 6.18
C GLY A 257 0.63 2.93 4.95
N ALA A 258 0.96 1.67 4.67
CA ALA A 258 0.32 0.87 3.63
C ALA A 258 0.41 -0.62 3.96
N ASP A 259 -0.45 -1.40 3.31
CA ASP A 259 -0.31 -2.85 3.22
C ASP A 259 -0.45 -3.37 1.78
N VAL A 260 0.12 -4.55 1.56
CA VAL A 260 -0.06 -5.38 0.36
C VAL A 260 -0.46 -6.77 0.84
N VAL A 261 -1.65 -7.21 0.46
CA VAL A 261 -2.29 -8.39 1.05
C VAL A 261 -2.77 -9.38 -0.02
N GLU A 262 -3.20 -10.56 0.42
CA GLU A 262 -3.87 -11.63 -0.35
C GLU A 262 -3.01 -12.31 -1.42
N LEU A 263 -1.67 -12.10 -1.45
CA LEU A 263 -0.84 -13.01 -2.24
C LEU A 263 -1.01 -14.43 -1.72
N ASN A 264 -1.44 -15.33 -2.57
CA ASN A 264 -1.41 -16.76 -2.29
C ASN A 264 -0.29 -17.45 -3.10
N PRO A 265 0.89 -17.69 -2.50
CA PRO A 265 2.02 -18.31 -3.22
C PRO A 265 1.72 -19.69 -3.77
N LEU A 266 0.73 -20.41 -3.21
CA LEU A 266 0.32 -21.74 -3.68
C LEU A 266 -0.47 -21.68 -5.00
N ARG A 267 -0.93 -20.48 -5.38
CA ARG A 267 -1.68 -20.21 -6.62
C ARG A 267 -0.85 -19.42 -7.62
N ASP A 268 0.31 -18.92 -7.21
CA ASP A 268 1.13 -18.07 -8.07
C ASP A 268 1.79 -18.86 -9.21
N LEU A 269 1.88 -18.23 -10.35
CA LEU A 269 2.48 -18.80 -11.56
C LEU A 269 3.89 -18.24 -11.72
N ASN A 270 4.90 -19.07 -11.50
CA ASN A 270 6.33 -18.69 -11.64
C ASN A 270 6.73 -17.44 -10.83
N GLY A 271 6.06 -17.14 -9.72
CA GLY A 271 6.36 -15.96 -8.91
C GLY A 271 5.94 -14.62 -9.53
N MET A 272 5.06 -14.62 -10.55
CA MET A 272 4.64 -13.39 -11.23
C MET A 272 3.93 -12.43 -10.28
N THR A 273 3.03 -12.95 -9.45
CA THR A 273 2.28 -12.12 -8.48
C THR A 273 3.19 -11.66 -7.34
N ALA A 274 4.13 -12.50 -6.91
CA ALA A 274 5.15 -12.11 -5.93
C ALA A 274 6.02 -10.96 -6.46
N MET A 275 6.43 -11.01 -7.75
CA MET A 275 7.16 -9.91 -8.40
C MET A 275 6.33 -8.65 -8.53
N LEU A 276 5.04 -8.76 -8.82
CA LEU A 276 4.11 -7.62 -8.80
C LEU A 276 4.03 -7.01 -7.40
N ALA A 277 3.86 -7.82 -6.35
CA ALA A 277 3.85 -7.36 -4.96
C ALA A 277 5.17 -6.65 -4.60
N ALA A 278 6.31 -7.21 -4.97
CA ALA A 278 7.64 -6.60 -4.78
C ALA A 278 7.77 -5.25 -5.52
N LYS A 279 7.20 -5.14 -6.73
CA LYS A 279 7.12 -3.86 -7.46
C LYS A 279 6.28 -2.84 -6.69
N LEU A 280 5.12 -3.23 -6.18
CA LEU A 280 4.26 -2.34 -5.38
C LEU A 280 4.94 -1.87 -4.09
N VAL A 281 5.67 -2.75 -3.40
CA VAL A 281 6.48 -2.38 -2.22
C VAL A 281 7.45 -1.26 -2.55
N LYS A 282 8.19 -1.34 -3.66
CA LYS A 282 9.14 -0.30 -4.09
C LYS A 282 8.44 1.03 -4.40
N GLU A 283 7.33 0.97 -5.13
CA GLU A 283 6.58 2.17 -5.52
C GLU A 283 5.92 2.85 -4.32
N LEU A 284 5.30 2.07 -3.43
CA LEU A 284 4.72 2.59 -2.19
C LEU A 284 5.79 3.23 -1.29
N ALA A 285 6.91 2.56 -1.07
CA ALA A 285 8.00 3.07 -0.26
C ALA A 285 8.55 4.40 -0.82
N ALA A 286 8.79 4.46 -2.13
CA ALA A 286 9.24 5.68 -2.80
C ALA A 286 8.20 6.82 -2.69
N ARG A 287 6.90 6.53 -2.79
CA ARG A 287 5.83 7.51 -2.57
C ARG A 287 5.73 7.98 -1.13
N MET A 288 5.88 7.10 -0.15
CA MET A 288 5.97 7.45 1.27
C MET A 288 7.10 8.44 1.53
N VAL A 289 8.24 8.28 0.85
CA VAL A 289 9.38 9.20 0.95
C VAL A 289 9.04 10.55 0.31
N ARG A 290 8.54 10.57 -0.92
CA ARG A 290 8.23 11.82 -1.65
C ARG A 290 7.12 12.64 -0.99
N ASN A 291 6.09 11.99 -0.52
CA ASN A 291 4.87 12.63 -0.02
C ASN A 291 4.86 12.78 1.50
N GLY A 292 5.97 12.56 2.16
CA GLY A 292 6.00 12.68 3.60
C GLY A 292 5.96 14.13 4.07
N PRO A 293 5.51 14.39 5.31
CA PRO A 293 5.67 15.70 5.90
C PRO A 293 7.15 16.07 5.87
N VAL A 294 7.44 17.30 5.44
CA VAL A 294 8.79 17.87 5.58
C VAL A 294 9.10 17.82 7.07
N ALA A 295 10.18 17.13 7.46
CA ALA A 295 10.59 17.08 8.86
C ALA A 295 10.73 18.51 9.37
N ALA A 296 10.06 18.83 10.46
CA ALA A 296 10.27 20.13 11.11
C ALA A 296 11.77 20.26 11.42
N PRO A 297 12.39 21.42 11.14
CA PRO A 297 13.82 21.61 11.39
C PRO A 297 14.10 21.30 12.86
N ASP A 298 15.07 20.42 13.11
CA ASP A 298 15.47 20.02 14.46
C ASP A 298 15.92 21.25 15.25
N THR A 299 15.01 21.75 16.07
CA THR A 299 15.26 22.92 16.92
C THR A 299 16.37 22.70 17.94
N ARG A 300 16.81 21.44 18.17
CA ARG A 300 17.90 21.11 19.10
C ARG A 300 19.28 21.47 18.51
N LYS A 301 19.45 21.43 17.18
CA LYS A 301 20.72 21.86 16.56
C LYS A 301 20.92 23.39 16.62
N ARG A 302 19.87 24.19 16.70
CA ARG A 302 20.01 25.67 16.88
C ARG A 302 20.42 26.08 18.31
N ALA A 303 20.10 25.27 19.32
CA ALA A 303 20.47 25.56 20.70
C ALA A 303 21.95 25.30 20.98
N MET A 304 22.62 24.42 20.23
CA MET A 304 24.06 24.14 20.40
C MET A 304 24.98 25.11 19.61
N ALA A 305 24.46 25.83 18.63
CA ALA A 305 25.25 26.76 17.84
C ALA A 305 25.34 28.19 18.49
N ASN A 306 24.60 28.44 19.56
CA ASN A 306 24.54 29.72 20.26
C ASN A 306 25.03 29.63 21.73
N CYS A 307 25.94 28.71 22.05
CA CYS A 307 26.67 28.79 23.33
C CYS A 307 28.01 29.47 23.08
N PRO A 308 28.26 30.62 23.77
CA PRO A 308 29.47 31.41 23.58
C PRO A 308 30.74 30.72 24.05
#